data_0d83ad1f3cd74e134dec5ea442d3c60f
#
_entry.id   0d83ad1f3cd74e134dec5ea442d3c60f
#
_cell.length_a   1.000
_cell.length_b   1.000
_cell.length_c   1.000
_cell.angle_alpha   90.00
_cell.angle_beta   90.00
_cell.angle_gamma   90.00
#
_symmetry.space_group_name_H-M   'P 1'
#
loop_
_entity.id
_entity.type
_entity.pdbx_description
1 polymer ?
#
loop_
_entity_poly.entity_id
_entity_poly.type
_entity_poly.pdbx_seq_one_letter_code
_entity_poly.pdbx_strand_id
1 'polypeptide(L)'
;IKGNVVSEPQVKGELTVKAENFRYGDSIKLHNIDLNASGDEKHHTLNLKSKGEPVAADLQITGNFDRTSQQWKGNLSQVSLNSPIGDFKVNQTIPVTYDNKKIQATIGSHCWINQDLDLCFPQQFTAGKNGEVPFELKRINLDLVNKLMGQDTLKGLLQSRGKVAWFTDKPLQLNVAVEGNNIGVAQKLDYRTFKLDIPKLSV
;
A
#
# COMPACT_ATOMS: atom_id res chain seq x y z
N ILE A 1 26.19 -0.74 -6.65
CA ILE A 1 25.37 -0.81 -7.85
C ILE A 1 26.18 -1.53 -8.92
N LYS A 2 25.59 -2.56 -9.51
CA LYS A 2 26.13 -3.25 -10.69
C LYS A 2 25.01 -3.36 -11.71
N GLY A 3 25.32 -3.16 -12.97
CA GLY A 3 24.32 -3.28 -14.02
C GLY A 3 25.00 -3.51 -15.38
N ASN A 4 24.30 -4.19 -16.26
CA ASN A 4 24.67 -4.37 -17.64
C ASN A 4 23.42 -4.17 -18.51
N VAL A 5 23.55 -3.41 -19.58
CA VAL A 5 22.47 -3.17 -20.52
C VAL A 5 22.98 -3.39 -21.93
N VAL A 6 22.30 -4.24 -22.68
CA VAL A 6 22.53 -4.48 -24.11
C VAL A 6 21.35 -3.89 -24.88
N SER A 7 21.60 -3.02 -25.83
CA SER A 7 20.56 -2.27 -26.53
C SER A 7 20.15 -2.87 -27.87
N GLU A 8 20.97 -3.76 -28.47
CA GLU A 8 20.69 -4.37 -29.77
C GLU A 8 20.88 -5.89 -29.75
N PRO A 9 20.04 -6.67 -30.47
CA PRO A 9 18.86 -6.25 -31.27
C PRO A 9 17.63 -5.97 -30.43
N GLN A 10 17.69 -6.25 -29.14
CA GLN A 10 16.62 -5.99 -28.16
C GLN A 10 17.26 -5.47 -26.88
N VAL A 11 16.60 -4.54 -26.24
CA VAL A 11 17.03 -4.03 -24.93
C VAL A 11 16.90 -5.17 -23.92
N LYS A 12 18.05 -5.61 -23.39
CA LYS A 12 18.14 -6.54 -22.28
C LYS A 12 18.99 -5.91 -21.19
N GLY A 13 18.64 -6.12 -19.97
CA GLY A 13 19.42 -5.57 -18.88
C GLY A 13 19.30 -6.36 -17.59
N GLU A 14 20.35 -6.21 -16.81
CA GLU A 14 20.41 -6.67 -15.43
C GLU A 14 20.90 -5.53 -14.58
N LEU A 15 20.22 -5.28 -13.47
CA LEU A 15 20.57 -4.27 -12.51
C LEU A 15 20.49 -4.88 -11.12
N THR A 16 21.57 -4.78 -10.37
CA THR A 16 21.60 -5.10 -8.95
C THR A 16 22.01 -3.86 -8.17
N VAL A 17 21.15 -3.47 -7.24
CA VAL A 17 21.45 -2.41 -6.28
C VAL A 17 21.44 -3.01 -4.89
N LYS A 18 22.56 -2.88 -4.19
CA LYS A 18 22.63 -3.22 -2.77
C LYS A 18 23.02 -1.96 -2.00
N ALA A 19 22.25 -1.65 -0.99
CA ALA A 19 22.53 -0.55 -0.09
C ALA A 19 22.37 -1.01 1.36
N GLU A 20 23.38 -0.76 2.17
CA GLU A 20 23.34 -1.13 3.59
C GLU A 20 22.49 -0.16 4.38
N ASN A 21 22.54 1.12 4.03
CA ASN A 21 21.80 2.17 4.69
C ASN A 21 21.31 3.21 3.69
N PHE A 22 20.03 3.54 3.80
CA PHE A 22 19.40 4.64 3.10
C PHE A 22 18.59 5.46 4.10
N ARG A 23 18.80 6.77 4.10
CA ARG A 23 18.05 7.70 4.94
C ARG A 23 17.47 8.81 4.09
N TYR A 24 16.21 9.13 4.33
CA TYR A 24 15.55 10.28 3.75
C TYR A 24 14.78 11.02 4.85
N GLY A 25 15.32 12.18 5.22
CA GLY A 25 14.88 12.88 6.43
C GLY A 25 15.06 12.02 7.69
N ASP A 26 14.26 12.30 8.71
CA ASP A 26 14.24 11.54 9.96
C ASP A 26 13.24 10.37 9.93
N SER A 27 12.37 10.34 8.95
CA SER A 27 11.21 9.44 8.88
C SER A 27 11.49 8.14 8.13
N ILE A 28 12.46 8.10 7.21
CA ILE A 28 12.77 6.90 6.42
C ILE A 28 14.20 6.47 6.70
N LYS A 29 14.34 5.28 7.28
CA LYS A 29 15.63 4.66 7.63
C LYS A 29 15.59 3.21 7.17
N LEU A 30 15.98 2.98 5.92
CA LEU A 30 16.05 1.63 5.36
C LEU A 30 17.48 1.10 5.43
N HIS A 31 17.59 -0.20 5.66
CA HIS A 31 18.85 -0.92 5.63
C HIS A 31 18.66 -2.26 4.91
N ASN A 32 19.79 -2.85 4.48
CA ASN A 32 19.79 -4.10 3.71
C ASN A 32 18.84 -4.07 2.50
N ILE A 33 18.89 -2.98 1.73
CA ILE A 33 18.13 -2.86 0.49
C ILE A 33 18.81 -3.75 -0.56
N ASP A 34 18.06 -4.66 -1.14
CA ASP A 34 18.46 -5.52 -2.25
C ASP A 34 17.42 -5.37 -3.36
N LEU A 35 17.81 -4.71 -4.44
CA LEU A 35 17.01 -4.54 -5.64
C LEU A 35 17.67 -5.29 -6.78
N ASN A 36 16.96 -6.24 -7.36
CA ASN A 36 17.39 -6.99 -8.54
C ASN A 36 16.35 -6.82 -9.63
N ALA A 37 16.78 -6.30 -10.76
CA ALA A 37 15.97 -6.19 -11.96
C ALA A 37 16.66 -6.91 -13.10
N SER A 38 15.92 -7.68 -13.87
CA SER A 38 16.45 -8.41 -15.03
C SER A 38 15.38 -8.64 -16.08
N GLY A 39 15.82 -8.81 -17.32
CA GLY A 39 14.95 -9.15 -18.43
C GLY A 39 15.09 -8.22 -19.63
N ASP A 40 14.06 -8.21 -20.45
CA ASP A 40 13.90 -7.38 -21.63
C ASP A 40 12.55 -6.64 -21.61
N GLU A 41 12.22 -5.97 -22.69
CA GLU A 41 10.94 -5.24 -22.77
C GLU A 41 9.72 -6.15 -22.73
N LYS A 42 9.84 -7.36 -23.26
CA LYS A 42 8.73 -8.32 -23.31
C LYS A 42 8.55 -9.08 -22.00
N HIS A 43 9.67 -9.31 -21.29
CA HIS A 43 9.66 -10.05 -20.04
C HIS A 43 10.73 -9.50 -19.11
N HIS A 44 10.32 -8.83 -18.07
CA HIS A 44 11.22 -8.36 -17.03
C HIS A 44 10.67 -8.63 -15.63
N THR A 45 11.60 -8.79 -14.72
CA THR A 45 11.31 -9.02 -13.31
C THR A 45 12.10 -8.03 -12.47
N LEU A 46 11.45 -7.50 -11.44
CA LEU A 46 12.07 -6.69 -10.41
C LEU A 46 11.73 -7.30 -9.06
N ASN A 47 12.75 -7.56 -8.25
CA ASN A 47 12.62 -8.01 -6.88
C ASN A 47 13.21 -6.94 -5.97
N LEU A 48 12.44 -6.53 -4.98
CA LEU A 48 12.88 -5.59 -3.96
C LEU A 48 12.73 -6.22 -2.59
N LYS A 49 13.82 -6.23 -1.83
CA LYS A 49 13.81 -6.55 -0.41
C LYS A 49 14.45 -5.42 0.36
N SER A 50 13.80 -5.00 1.42
CA SER A 50 14.37 -4.01 2.33
C SER A 50 13.98 -4.30 3.75
N LYS A 51 14.79 -3.84 4.71
CA LYS A 51 14.49 -3.82 6.14
C LYS A 51 14.56 -2.37 6.61
N GLY A 52 13.88 -2.05 7.69
CA GLY A 52 13.97 -0.72 8.30
C GLY A 52 12.62 -0.10 8.63
N GLU A 53 12.66 1.16 8.95
CA GLU A 53 11.52 1.94 9.40
C GLU A 53 11.18 3.04 8.40
N PRO A 54 9.89 3.40 8.23
CA PRO A 54 8.72 2.86 8.93
C PRO A 54 8.22 1.53 8.36
N VAL A 55 8.74 1.07 7.21
CA VAL A 55 8.26 -0.12 6.52
C VAL A 55 9.40 -0.90 5.90
N ALA A 56 9.53 -2.17 6.27
CA ALA A 56 10.31 -3.15 5.52
C ALA A 56 9.42 -3.75 4.41
N ALA A 57 10.01 -4.05 3.26
CA ALA A 57 9.27 -4.54 2.10
C ALA A 57 9.93 -5.78 1.48
N ASP A 58 9.12 -6.71 1.03
CA ASP A 58 9.49 -7.80 0.14
C ASP A 58 8.46 -7.88 -0.98
N LEU A 59 8.86 -7.57 -2.20
CA LEU A 59 7.95 -7.53 -3.33
C LEU A 59 8.61 -8.00 -4.62
N GLN A 60 7.81 -8.58 -5.49
CA GLN A 60 8.19 -8.98 -6.83
C GLN A 60 7.23 -8.35 -7.86
N ILE A 61 7.81 -7.76 -8.87
CA ILE A 61 7.09 -7.22 -10.02
C ILE A 61 7.57 -7.96 -11.26
N THR A 62 6.62 -8.46 -12.05
CA THR A 62 6.89 -9.03 -13.38
C THR A 62 6.08 -8.28 -14.41
N GLY A 63 6.64 -8.07 -15.60
CA GLY A 63 5.89 -7.32 -16.59
C GLY A 63 6.49 -7.31 -17.97
N ASN A 64 5.85 -6.56 -18.85
CA ASN A 64 6.28 -6.28 -20.21
C ASN A 64 5.93 -4.83 -20.56
N PHE A 65 6.68 -4.28 -21.49
CA PHE A 65 6.44 -2.97 -22.05
C PHE A 65 6.21 -3.05 -23.55
N ASP A 66 5.09 -2.50 -24.00
CA ASP A 66 4.75 -2.35 -25.42
C ASP A 66 5.10 -0.93 -25.89
N ARG A 67 6.10 -0.83 -26.74
CA ARG A 67 6.55 0.46 -27.32
C ARG A 67 5.49 1.12 -28.19
N THR A 68 4.67 0.35 -28.89
CA THR A 68 3.66 0.91 -29.81
C THR A 68 2.55 1.59 -29.05
N SER A 69 2.00 0.92 -28.06
CA SER A 69 0.97 1.50 -27.18
C SER A 69 1.55 2.38 -26.09
N GLN A 70 2.86 2.27 -25.79
CA GLN A 70 3.54 2.87 -24.64
C GLN A 70 2.92 2.45 -23.32
N GLN A 71 2.53 1.20 -23.22
CA GLN A 71 1.94 0.63 -22.03
C GLN A 71 2.87 -0.41 -21.39
N TRP A 72 3.01 -0.30 -20.10
CA TRP A 72 3.55 -1.36 -19.27
C TRP A 72 2.41 -2.18 -18.69
N LYS A 73 2.53 -3.50 -18.73
CA LYS A 73 1.58 -4.44 -18.12
C LYS A 73 2.33 -5.45 -17.30
N GLY A 74 1.85 -5.71 -16.12
CA GLY A 74 2.51 -6.67 -15.24
C GLY A 74 1.72 -7.02 -14.01
N ASN A 75 2.38 -7.74 -13.13
CA ASN A 75 1.82 -8.24 -11.90
C ASN A 75 2.75 -7.88 -10.74
N LEU A 76 2.15 -7.43 -9.67
CA LEU A 76 2.80 -7.29 -8.38
C LEU A 76 2.44 -8.54 -7.56
N SER A 77 3.43 -9.34 -7.26
CA SER A 77 3.29 -10.61 -6.52
C SER A 77 4.20 -10.61 -5.29
N GLN A 78 3.94 -11.51 -4.38
CA GLN A 78 4.72 -11.69 -3.15
C GLN A 78 4.91 -10.39 -2.37
N VAL A 79 3.84 -9.63 -2.22
CA VAL A 79 3.89 -8.36 -1.49
C VAL A 79 3.74 -8.62 0.00
N SER A 80 4.77 -8.29 0.74
CA SER A 80 4.79 -8.30 2.19
C SER A 80 5.39 -7.00 2.70
N LEU A 81 4.69 -6.34 3.59
CA LEU A 81 5.14 -5.12 4.25
C LEU A 81 5.19 -5.40 5.76
N ASN A 82 6.33 -5.12 6.37
CA ASN A 82 6.47 -5.16 7.82
C ASN A 82 6.60 -3.74 8.35
N SER A 83 5.79 -3.41 9.33
CA SER A 83 5.72 -2.08 9.92
C SER A 83 5.48 -2.13 11.42
N PRO A 84 5.68 -1.04 12.17
CA PRO A 84 5.39 -0.97 13.60
C PRO A 84 3.95 -1.32 13.98
N ILE A 85 3.03 -1.22 13.03
CA ILE A 85 1.60 -1.52 13.23
C ILE A 85 1.20 -2.91 12.73
N GLY A 86 2.17 -3.71 12.32
CA GLY A 86 1.98 -5.11 11.94
C GLY A 86 2.50 -5.46 10.56
N ASP A 87 2.42 -6.74 10.26
CA ASP A 87 2.85 -7.33 9.00
C ASP A 87 1.66 -7.41 8.06
N PHE A 88 1.75 -6.73 6.92
CA PHE A 88 0.71 -6.74 5.90
C PHE A 88 1.09 -7.66 4.76
N LYS A 89 0.13 -8.43 4.31
CA LYS A 89 0.23 -9.27 3.11
C LYS A 89 -0.92 -8.97 2.17
N VAL A 90 -0.66 -9.13 0.89
CA VAL A 90 -1.71 -9.07 -0.13
C VAL A 90 -2.32 -10.46 -0.28
N ASN A 91 -3.62 -10.51 -0.43
CA ASN A 91 -4.37 -11.76 -0.57
C ASN A 91 -4.19 -12.45 -1.92
N GLN A 92 -3.73 -11.73 -2.93
CA GLN A 92 -3.57 -12.21 -4.30
C GLN A 92 -2.56 -11.38 -5.10
N THR A 93 -2.13 -11.91 -6.23
CA THR A 93 -1.35 -11.14 -7.21
C THR A 93 -2.17 -9.97 -7.75
N ILE A 94 -1.56 -8.79 -7.81
CA ILE A 94 -2.20 -7.55 -8.24
C ILE A 94 -1.80 -7.28 -9.70
N PRO A 95 -2.71 -7.38 -10.67
CA PRO A 95 -2.43 -6.93 -12.03
C PRO A 95 -2.34 -5.41 -12.07
N VAL A 96 -1.32 -4.90 -12.75
CA VAL A 96 -1.07 -3.47 -12.91
C VAL A 96 -0.81 -3.17 -14.38
N THR A 97 -1.45 -2.13 -14.87
CA THR A 97 -1.14 -1.56 -16.19
C THR A 97 -0.80 -0.08 -16.01
N TYR A 98 0.27 0.37 -16.62
CA TYR A 98 0.64 1.78 -16.64
C TYR A 98 0.64 2.29 -18.08
N ASP A 99 -0.16 3.31 -18.35
CA ASP A 99 -0.22 3.99 -19.64
C ASP A 99 0.65 5.26 -19.59
N ASN A 100 1.77 5.22 -20.27
CA ASN A 100 2.75 6.31 -20.25
C ASN A 100 2.23 7.57 -20.97
N LYS A 101 1.35 7.41 -21.97
CA LYS A 101 0.75 8.55 -22.68
C LYS A 101 -0.24 9.29 -21.81
N LYS A 102 -1.00 8.57 -21.00
CA LYS A 102 -2.01 9.13 -20.10
C LYS A 102 -1.47 9.46 -18.71
N ILE A 103 -0.25 8.97 -18.38
CA ILE A 103 0.33 9.05 -17.03
C ILE A 103 -0.67 8.49 -16.01
N GLN A 104 -1.15 7.28 -16.27
CA GLN A 104 -2.21 6.65 -15.51
C GLN A 104 -1.89 5.18 -15.26
N ALA A 105 -2.04 4.77 -14.01
CA ALA A 105 -2.01 3.38 -13.60
C ALA A 105 -3.43 2.82 -13.48
N THR A 106 -3.59 1.56 -13.88
CA THR A 106 -4.78 0.76 -13.60
C THR A 106 -4.34 -0.39 -12.71
N ILE A 107 -4.99 -0.55 -11.57
CA ILE A 107 -4.60 -1.49 -10.52
C ILE A 107 -5.77 -2.43 -10.27
N GLY A 108 -5.51 -3.72 -10.28
CA GLY A 108 -6.52 -4.76 -10.05
C GLY A 108 -7.01 -4.81 -8.61
N SER A 109 -8.15 -5.46 -8.41
CA SER A 109 -8.72 -5.70 -7.09
C SER A 109 -7.76 -6.50 -6.21
N HIS A 110 -7.68 -6.16 -4.93
CA HIS A 110 -6.85 -6.84 -3.94
C HIS A 110 -7.20 -6.42 -2.51
N CYS A 111 -6.71 -7.18 -1.54
CA CYS A 111 -6.82 -6.82 -0.12
C CYS A 111 -5.45 -6.82 0.55
N TRP A 112 -5.26 -5.90 1.48
CA TRP A 112 -4.16 -5.84 2.43
C TRP A 112 -4.65 -6.34 3.76
N ILE A 113 -4.03 -7.39 4.27
CA ILE A 113 -4.52 -8.12 5.44
C ILE A 113 -3.42 -8.26 6.46
N ASN A 114 -3.76 -7.98 7.70
CA ASN A 114 -3.00 -8.40 8.86
C ASN A 114 -3.93 -8.82 10.00
N GLN A 115 -3.38 -9.05 11.20
CA GLN A 115 -4.17 -9.47 12.37
C GLN A 115 -5.25 -8.45 12.74
N ASP A 116 -4.98 -7.15 12.61
CA ASP A 116 -5.82 -6.06 13.11
C ASP A 116 -6.55 -5.29 12.01
N LEU A 117 -6.17 -5.51 10.73
CA LEU A 117 -6.72 -4.76 9.60
C LEU A 117 -6.99 -5.67 8.40
N ASP A 118 -8.12 -5.41 7.75
CA ASP A 118 -8.50 -6.02 6.48
C ASP A 118 -9.05 -4.91 5.56
N LEU A 119 -8.15 -4.37 4.72
CA LEU A 119 -8.44 -3.29 3.77
C LEU A 119 -8.48 -3.84 2.35
N CYS A 120 -9.60 -3.76 1.70
CA CYS A 120 -9.82 -4.23 0.34
C CYS A 120 -10.08 -3.10 -0.65
N PHE A 121 -9.61 -3.32 -1.87
CA PHE A 121 -10.01 -2.61 -3.08
C PHE A 121 -10.83 -3.60 -3.91
N PRO A 122 -12.18 -3.57 -3.80
CA PRO A 122 -13.04 -4.65 -4.25
C PRO A 122 -13.12 -4.78 -5.78
N GLN A 123 -12.73 -3.75 -6.49
CA GLN A 123 -12.69 -3.71 -7.95
C GLN A 123 -11.44 -3.01 -8.47
N GLN A 124 -11.16 -3.20 -9.74
CA GLN A 124 -10.11 -2.49 -10.44
C GLN A 124 -10.36 -0.98 -10.37
N PHE A 125 -9.30 -0.20 -10.18
CA PHE A 125 -9.36 1.25 -10.14
C PHE A 125 -8.22 1.89 -10.93
N THR A 126 -8.35 3.19 -11.21
CA THR A 126 -7.35 3.97 -11.93
C THR A 126 -6.79 5.08 -11.04
N ALA A 127 -5.49 5.31 -11.17
CA ALA A 127 -4.75 6.36 -10.47
C ALA A 127 -3.83 7.10 -11.43
N GLY A 128 -3.90 8.42 -11.41
CA GLY A 128 -3.10 9.32 -12.24
C GLY A 128 -3.36 10.76 -11.85
N LYS A 129 -3.36 11.69 -12.82
CA LYS A 129 -3.79 13.07 -12.56
C LYS A 129 -5.20 13.14 -12.00
N ASN A 130 -6.06 12.25 -12.48
CA ASN A 130 -7.38 12.00 -11.94
C ASN A 130 -7.44 10.55 -11.48
N GLY A 131 -8.23 10.27 -10.46
CA GLY A 131 -8.40 8.93 -9.95
C GLY A 131 -9.66 8.78 -9.13
N GLU A 132 -10.12 7.54 -9.08
CA GLU A 132 -11.23 7.14 -8.25
C GLU A 132 -10.91 5.76 -7.68
N VAL A 133 -10.84 5.66 -6.36
CA VAL A 133 -10.45 4.47 -5.64
C VAL A 133 -11.55 4.06 -4.68
N PRO A 134 -12.34 3.05 -5.04
CA PRO A 134 -13.27 2.44 -4.10
C PRO A 134 -12.48 1.58 -3.10
N PHE A 135 -12.90 1.61 -1.85
CA PHE A 135 -12.30 0.81 -0.80
C PHE A 135 -13.35 0.24 0.15
N GLU A 136 -12.98 -0.84 0.77
CA GLU A 136 -13.73 -1.49 1.84
C GLU A 136 -12.77 -1.87 2.96
N LEU A 137 -12.93 -1.23 4.09
CA LEU A 137 -12.27 -1.61 5.33
C LEU A 137 -13.18 -2.61 6.04
N LYS A 138 -12.97 -3.91 5.78
CA LYS A 138 -13.81 -4.98 6.35
C LYS A 138 -13.64 -5.10 7.85
N ARG A 139 -12.47 -4.72 8.34
CA ARG A 139 -12.14 -4.76 9.75
C ARG A 139 -10.96 -3.86 10.05
N ILE A 140 -11.09 -3.05 11.06
CA ILE A 140 -9.97 -2.48 11.81
C ILE A 140 -10.22 -2.65 13.30
N ASN A 141 -9.28 -3.29 13.99
CA ASN A 141 -9.24 -3.31 15.44
C ASN A 141 -8.68 -1.96 15.92
N LEU A 142 -9.40 -1.29 16.82
CA LEU A 142 -8.97 0.01 17.34
C LEU A 142 -7.69 -0.07 18.19
N ASP A 143 -7.27 -1.26 18.63
CA ASP A 143 -5.94 -1.47 19.20
C ASP A 143 -4.80 -1.09 18.23
N LEU A 144 -5.04 -1.18 16.92
CA LEU A 144 -4.10 -0.67 15.92
C LEU A 144 -3.91 0.84 16.01
N VAL A 145 -5.00 1.57 16.24
CA VAL A 145 -4.98 3.02 16.43
C VAL A 145 -4.26 3.38 17.73
N ASN A 146 -4.48 2.60 18.80
CA ASN A 146 -3.77 2.76 20.06
C ASN A 146 -2.25 2.63 19.88
N LYS A 147 -1.80 1.62 19.13
CA LYS A 147 -0.38 1.42 18.82
C LYS A 147 0.22 2.62 18.07
N LEU A 148 -0.52 3.17 17.11
CA LEU A 148 -0.08 4.36 16.36
C LEU A 148 -0.02 5.62 17.22
N MET A 149 -0.97 5.79 18.13
CA MET A 149 -1.04 6.97 18.99
C MET A 149 -0.17 6.85 20.26
N GLY A 150 0.40 5.68 20.52
CA GLY A 150 1.11 5.40 21.77
C GLY A 150 0.22 5.49 23.01
N GLN A 151 -1.06 5.20 22.88
CA GLN A 151 -2.07 5.29 23.93
C GLN A 151 -2.93 4.03 23.92
N ASP A 152 -3.51 3.68 25.06
CA ASP A 152 -4.46 2.56 25.21
C ASP A 152 -5.82 3.11 25.64
N THR A 153 -6.45 3.83 24.73
CA THR A 153 -7.70 4.59 25.02
C THR A 153 -8.91 4.09 24.23
N LEU A 154 -8.67 3.34 23.15
CA LEU A 154 -9.70 2.92 22.22
C LEU A 154 -9.87 1.41 22.25
N LYS A 155 -11.11 0.94 22.12
CA LYS A 155 -11.47 -0.48 21.96
C LYS A 155 -12.57 -0.62 20.94
N GLY A 156 -12.63 -1.79 20.30
CA GLY A 156 -13.71 -2.15 19.40
C GLY A 156 -13.25 -2.38 17.97
N LEU A 157 -14.21 -2.63 17.12
CA LEU A 157 -13.99 -2.90 15.69
C LEU A 157 -14.73 -1.85 14.87
N LEU A 158 -14.04 -1.32 13.87
CA LEU A 158 -14.64 -0.47 12.84
C LEU A 158 -14.64 -1.20 11.50
N GLN A 159 -15.67 -0.91 10.73
CA GLN A 159 -15.81 -1.24 9.32
C GLN A 159 -16.13 0.04 8.57
N SER A 160 -15.68 0.12 7.34
CA SER A 160 -15.93 1.29 6.51
C SER A 160 -15.94 0.88 5.05
N ARG A 161 -16.77 1.53 4.27
CA ARG A 161 -16.75 1.40 2.82
C ARG A 161 -16.91 2.77 2.19
N GLY A 162 -16.25 2.98 1.10
CA GLY A 162 -16.31 4.29 0.49
C GLY A 162 -15.52 4.39 -0.78
N LYS A 163 -15.32 5.63 -1.15
CA LYS A 163 -14.61 6.01 -2.35
C LYS A 163 -13.86 7.31 -2.12
N VAL A 164 -12.61 7.31 -2.56
CA VAL A 164 -11.79 8.52 -2.66
C VAL A 164 -11.67 8.87 -4.13
N ALA A 165 -11.93 10.12 -4.50
CA ALA A 165 -11.75 10.59 -5.86
C ALA A 165 -11.02 11.93 -5.87
N TRP A 166 -10.13 12.09 -6.84
CA TRP A 166 -9.41 13.34 -7.08
C TRP A 166 -9.41 13.66 -8.56
N PHE A 167 -9.56 14.92 -8.86
CA PHE A 167 -9.56 15.47 -10.23
C PHE A 167 -8.71 16.72 -10.25
N THR A 168 -8.11 16.98 -11.42
CA THR A 168 -7.38 18.23 -11.63
C THR A 168 -8.32 19.41 -11.34
N ASP A 169 -7.83 20.38 -10.58
CA ASP A 169 -8.55 21.61 -10.22
C ASP A 169 -9.84 21.44 -9.39
N LYS A 170 -10.01 20.29 -8.74
CA LYS A 170 -11.12 20.05 -7.81
C LYS A 170 -10.59 19.60 -6.44
N PRO A 171 -11.28 19.92 -5.36
CA PRO A 171 -10.98 19.37 -4.05
C PRO A 171 -11.08 17.85 -4.04
N LEU A 172 -10.30 17.22 -3.16
CA LEU A 172 -10.42 15.80 -2.87
C LEU A 172 -11.86 15.47 -2.45
N GLN A 173 -12.45 14.47 -3.07
CA GLN A 173 -13.77 13.99 -2.75
C GLN A 173 -13.65 12.70 -1.94
N LEU A 174 -14.30 12.66 -0.80
CA LEU A 174 -14.36 11.51 0.08
C LEU A 174 -15.83 11.20 0.39
N ASN A 175 -16.24 10.00 0.03
CA ASN A 175 -17.57 9.48 0.38
C ASN A 175 -17.35 8.18 1.15
N VAL A 176 -17.75 8.15 2.43
CA VAL A 176 -17.43 7.06 3.34
C VAL A 176 -18.63 6.79 4.25
N ALA A 177 -19.00 5.54 4.37
CA ALA A 177 -19.88 5.04 5.41
C ALA A 177 -19.04 4.30 6.46
N VAL A 178 -19.28 4.54 7.72
CA VAL A 178 -18.56 3.93 8.84
C VAL A 178 -19.53 3.20 9.76
N GLU A 179 -19.20 1.98 10.12
CA GLU A 179 -19.92 1.19 11.11
C GLU A 179 -18.95 0.78 12.22
N GLY A 180 -19.39 0.87 13.46
CA GLY A 180 -18.59 0.49 14.61
C GLY A 180 -19.37 -0.44 15.56
N ASN A 181 -18.65 -1.41 16.10
CA ASN A 181 -19.21 -2.36 17.05
C ASN A 181 -18.37 -2.38 18.33
N ASN A 182 -19.06 -2.28 19.47
CA ASN A 182 -18.46 -2.30 20.81
C ASN A 182 -17.32 -1.27 20.96
N ILE A 183 -17.57 -0.04 20.51
CA ILE A 183 -16.59 1.04 20.56
C ILE A 183 -16.50 1.53 22.00
N GLY A 184 -15.33 1.39 22.60
CA GLY A 184 -14.99 1.95 23.89
C GLY A 184 -13.97 3.06 23.76
N VAL A 185 -14.20 4.16 24.48
CA VAL A 185 -13.22 5.24 24.60
C VAL A 185 -12.95 5.45 26.08
N ALA A 186 -11.69 5.39 26.49
CA ALA A 186 -11.26 5.67 27.84
C ALA A 186 -10.31 6.87 27.83
N GLN A 187 -10.66 7.92 28.54
CA GLN A 187 -9.81 9.09 28.73
C GLN A 187 -9.40 9.20 30.18
N LYS A 188 -8.11 9.20 30.43
CA LYS A 188 -7.54 9.42 31.76
C LYS A 188 -7.42 10.92 32.00
N LEU A 189 -8.17 11.44 32.94
CA LEU A 189 -8.06 12.79 33.46
C LEU A 189 -7.45 12.70 34.86
N ASP A 190 -6.64 13.66 35.28
CA ASP A 190 -5.76 13.63 36.47
C ASP A 190 -6.17 12.72 37.65
N TYR A 191 -7.42 12.74 38.03
CA TYR A 191 -7.95 11.95 39.16
C TYR A 191 -9.09 10.98 38.78
N ARG A 192 -9.52 10.96 37.50
CA ARG A 192 -10.66 10.13 37.05
C ARG A 192 -10.41 9.56 35.66
N THR A 193 -10.93 8.36 35.44
CA THR A 193 -11.01 7.78 34.11
C THR A 193 -12.44 7.95 33.60
N PHE A 194 -12.60 8.72 32.54
CA PHE A 194 -13.86 8.79 31.79
C PHE A 194 -13.91 7.59 30.84
N LYS A 195 -15.03 6.87 30.86
CA LYS A 195 -15.28 5.76 29.92
C LYS A 195 -16.59 6.02 29.20
N LEU A 196 -16.54 5.86 27.88
CA LEU A 196 -17.71 5.89 27.00
C LEU A 196 -17.76 4.58 26.22
N ASP A 197 -18.86 3.88 26.31
CA ASP A 197 -19.10 2.66 25.56
C ASP A 197 -20.24 2.91 24.56
N ILE A 198 -19.99 2.67 23.28
CA ILE A 198 -20.94 2.79 22.18
C ILE A 198 -21.11 1.40 21.57
N PRO A 199 -22.21 0.70 21.87
CA PRO A 199 -22.42 -0.67 21.38
C PRO A 199 -22.47 -0.74 19.85
N LYS A 200 -23.05 0.27 19.20
CA LYS A 200 -23.14 0.36 17.74
C LYS A 200 -23.05 1.82 17.29
N LEU A 201 -22.20 2.07 16.31
CA LEU A 201 -22.04 3.35 15.62
C LEU A 201 -22.38 3.16 14.14
N SER A 202 -23.07 4.10 13.54
CA SER A 202 -23.32 4.16 12.10
C SER A 202 -23.34 5.62 11.65
N VAL A 203 -22.49 5.94 10.68
CA VAL A 203 -22.34 7.27 10.07
C VAL A 203 -22.28 7.16 8.56
#